data_84c488f04db23778d5f7860467708b35
#
_entry.id   84c488f04db23778d5f7860467708b35
#
_cell.length_a   1.000
_cell.length_b   1.000
_cell.length_c   1.000
_cell.angle_alpha   90.00
_cell.angle_beta   90.00
_cell.angle_gamma   90.00
#
_symmetry.space_group_name_H-M   'P 1'
#
loop_
_entity.id
_entity.type
_entity.pdbx_description
1 polymer ?
#
loop_
_entity_poly.entity_id
_entity_poly.type
_entity_poly.pdbx_seq_one_letter_code
_entity_poly.pdbx_strand_id
1 'polypeptide(L)'
;MEKSDALKKRIKEIKEKILRYKLTKIFQYDRVSFSLFFGKNNLIFQVKDNSTIFYLKDEKDPNTDFQSKFLLSLKKYLQNSILINIRQEGFDRIVYFDFEKLNQFGDVEKYTLII
;
A
#
# COMPACT_ATOMS: atom_id res chain seq x y z
N MET A 1 23.10 -8.31 -5.81
CA MET A 1 22.72 -8.22 -4.41
C MET A 1 21.47 -9.02 -4.15
N GLU A 2 21.55 -9.90 -3.20
CA GLU A 2 20.42 -10.75 -2.83
C GLU A 2 19.19 -9.96 -2.39
N LYS A 3 19.39 -8.77 -1.79
CA LYS A 3 18.29 -7.93 -1.34
C LYS A 3 17.37 -7.51 -2.47
N SER A 4 17.95 -7.25 -3.64
CA SER A 4 17.19 -6.87 -4.82
C SER A 4 16.30 -8.03 -5.29
N ASP A 5 16.85 -9.24 -5.30
CA ASP A 5 16.11 -10.43 -5.70
C ASP A 5 15.03 -10.79 -4.67
N ALA A 6 15.33 -10.64 -3.39
CA ALA A 6 14.35 -10.88 -2.33
C ALA A 6 13.20 -9.90 -2.43
N LEU A 7 13.47 -8.64 -2.74
CA LEU A 7 12.43 -7.63 -2.92
C LEU A 7 11.55 -7.93 -4.12
N LYS A 8 12.14 -8.32 -5.25
CA LYS A 8 11.39 -8.68 -6.46
C LYS A 8 10.47 -9.87 -6.20
N LYS A 9 10.95 -10.86 -5.47
CA LYS A 9 10.16 -12.04 -5.12
C LYS A 9 8.98 -11.64 -4.23
N ARG A 10 9.22 -10.78 -3.26
CA ARG A 10 8.17 -10.29 -2.36
C ARG A 10 7.10 -9.52 -3.13
N ILE A 11 7.51 -8.65 -4.05
CA ILE A 11 6.59 -7.90 -4.89
C ILE A 11 5.73 -8.84 -5.71
N LYS A 12 6.31 -9.87 -6.28
CA LYS A 12 5.57 -10.86 -7.06
C LYS A 12 4.51 -11.57 -6.21
N GLU A 13 4.89 -11.99 -5.02
CA GLU A 13 3.99 -12.67 -4.10
C GLU A 13 2.83 -11.75 -3.67
N ILE A 14 3.14 -10.49 -3.42
CA ILE A 14 2.12 -9.51 -3.04
C ILE A 14 1.17 -9.25 -4.21
N LYS A 15 1.69 -9.10 -5.42
CA LYS A 15 0.85 -8.92 -6.62
C LYS A 15 -0.16 -10.07 -6.79
N GLU A 16 0.28 -11.29 -6.56
CA GLU A 16 -0.59 -12.46 -6.69
C GLU A 16 -1.77 -12.40 -5.73
N LYS A 17 -1.62 -11.71 -4.61
CA LYS A 17 -2.63 -11.66 -3.56
C LYS A 17 -3.55 -10.45 -3.64
N ILE A 18 -3.04 -9.29 -4.02
CA ILE A 18 -3.83 -8.04 -3.89
C ILE A 18 -3.98 -7.24 -5.18
N LEU A 19 -3.31 -7.62 -6.27
CA LEU A 19 -3.44 -6.87 -7.51
C LEU A 19 -4.88 -6.94 -8.01
N ARG A 20 -5.44 -5.79 -8.43
CA ARG A 20 -6.81 -5.64 -8.88
C ARG A 20 -7.86 -5.67 -7.77
N TYR A 21 -7.44 -5.70 -6.52
CA TYR A 21 -8.36 -5.62 -5.40
C TYR A 21 -8.56 -4.17 -4.97
N LYS A 22 -9.74 -3.90 -4.46
CA LYS A 22 -10.08 -2.57 -3.94
C LYS A 22 -9.46 -2.37 -2.56
N LEU A 23 -8.86 -1.20 -2.36
CA LEU A 23 -8.37 -0.76 -1.06
C LEU A 23 -9.56 -0.24 -0.26
N THR A 24 -10.04 -1.01 0.71
CA THR A 24 -11.27 -0.70 1.41
C THR A 24 -11.08 0.06 2.70
N LYS A 25 -10.00 -0.26 3.44
CA LYS A 25 -9.73 0.36 4.74
C LYS A 25 -8.27 0.71 4.87
N ILE A 26 -7.99 1.79 5.57
CA ILE A 26 -6.62 2.25 5.81
C ILE A 26 -6.52 2.60 7.29
N PHE A 27 -5.50 2.05 7.96
CA PHE A 27 -5.25 2.32 9.37
C PHE A 27 -3.81 2.75 9.59
N GLN A 28 -3.61 3.48 10.66
CA GLN A 28 -2.28 3.84 11.10
C GLN A 28 -2.15 3.42 12.57
N TYR A 29 -1.06 2.73 12.90
CA TYR A 29 -0.83 2.22 14.26
C TYR A 29 -0.06 3.24 15.10
N ASP A 30 0.93 3.86 14.47
CA ASP A 30 1.79 4.86 15.10
C ASP A 30 2.37 5.74 13.98
N ARG A 31 3.39 6.52 14.30
CA ARG A 31 3.96 7.46 13.33
C ARG A 31 4.56 6.82 12.10
N VAL A 32 4.93 5.55 12.18
CA VAL A 32 5.70 4.90 11.13
C VAL A 32 5.05 3.63 10.58
N SER A 33 3.94 3.20 11.16
CA SER A 33 3.32 1.92 10.81
C SER A 33 1.90 2.09 10.31
N PHE A 34 1.61 1.54 9.14
CA PHE A 34 0.33 1.68 8.45
C PHE A 34 -0.16 0.32 7.95
N SER A 35 -1.46 0.20 7.73
CA SER A 35 -2.01 -0.97 7.06
C SER A 35 -3.04 -0.58 6.02
N LEU A 36 -2.97 -1.26 4.88
CA LEU A 36 -3.89 -1.11 3.76
C LEU A 36 -4.62 -2.42 3.56
N PHE A 37 -5.94 -2.40 3.67
CA PHE A 37 -6.76 -3.61 3.55
C PHE A 37 -7.30 -3.79 2.15
N PHE A 38 -6.96 -4.93 1.54
CA PHE A 38 -7.45 -5.36 0.24
C PHE A 38 -8.24 -6.65 0.45
N GLY A 39 -9.52 -6.50 0.85
CA GLY A 39 -10.31 -7.66 1.26
C GLY A 39 -9.76 -8.29 2.52
N LYS A 40 -9.40 -9.57 2.47
CA LYS A 40 -8.80 -10.28 3.60
C LYS A 40 -7.32 -9.94 3.81
N ASN A 41 -6.68 -9.48 2.75
CA ASN A 41 -5.24 -9.28 2.76
C ASN A 41 -4.92 -7.88 3.25
N ASN A 42 -4.10 -7.81 4.27
CA ASN A 42 -3.67 -6.56 4.86
C ASN A 42 -2.21 -6.33 4.52
N LEU A 43 -1.95 -5.28 3.77
CA LEU A 43 -0.58 -4.87 3.46
C LEU A 43 -0.11 -3.92 4.55
N ILE A 44 0.88 -4.35 5.31
CA ILE A 44 1.48 -3.54 6.36
C ILE A 44 2.77 -2.95 5.84
N PHE A 45 2.99 -1.67 6.10
CA PHE A 45 4.28 -1.08 5.83
C PHE A 45 4.74 -0.23 7.02
N GLN A 46 6.04 -0.28 7.26
CA GLN A 46 6.69 0.45 8.35
C GLN A 46 7.87 1.23 7.80
N VAL A 47 7.89 2.52 8.09
CA VAL A 47 8.99 3.39 7.70
C VAL A 47 9.99 3.42 8.83
N LYS A 48 11.18 2.84 8.61
CA LYS A 48 12.25 2.79 9.61
C LYS A 48 13.52 3.41 9.04
N ASP A 49 14.02 4.42 9.73
CA ASP A 49 15.22 5.14 9.31
C ASP A 49 15.14 5.50 7.84
N ASN A 50 16.04 5.10 7.01
CA ASN A 50 16.02 5.42 5.59
C ASN A 50 15.47 4.28 4.73
N SER A 51 14.68 3.40 5.33
CA SER A 51 14.11 2.27 4.59
C SER A 51 12.67 2.02 5.00
N THR A 52 11.93 1.38 4.10
CA THR A 52 10.56 0.99 4.35
C THR A 52 10.46 -0.52 4.21
N ILE A 53 9.82 -1.15 5.17
CA ILE A 53 9.54 -2.58 5.16
C ILE A 53 8.05 -2.74 4.89
N PHE A 54 7.68 -3.66 3.99
CA PHE A 54 6.27 -3.95 3.74
C PHE A 54 6.06 -5.44 3.56
N TYR A 55 4.90 -5.92 4.00
CA TYR A 55 4.56 -7.35 3.94
C TYR A 55 3.06 -7.53 4.07
N LEU A 56 2.57 -8.68 3.62
CA LEU A 56 1.17 -9.05 3.79
C LEU A 56 0.98 -9.77 5.11
N LYS A 57 -0.13 -9.46 5.77
CA LYS A 57 -0.52 -10.12 7.00
C LYS A 57 -2.03 -10.36 6.97
N ASP A 58 -2.44 -11.56 7.34
CA ASP A 58 -3.84 -11.91 7.47
C ASP A 58 -4.27 -11.63 8.89
N GLU A 59 -4.94 -10.50 9.10
CA GLU A 59 -5.42 -10.15 10.43
C GLU A 59 -6.71 -9.36 10.35
N LYS A 60 -7.41 -9.31 11.46
CA LYS A 60 -8.64 -8.52 11.59
C LYS A 60 -8.33 -7.05 11.66
N ASP A 61 -9.37 -6.23 11.56
CA ASP A 61 -9.25 -4.78 11.69
C ASP A 61 -8.48 -4.46 12.98
N PRO A 62 -7.46 -3.60 12.88
CA PRO A 62 -6.69 -3.23 14.05
C PRO A 62 -7.50 -2.36 15.00
N ASN A 63 -7.22 -2.48 16.28
CA ASN A 63 -7.83 -1.64 17.30
C ASN A 63 -6.93 -0.41 17.50
N THR A 64 -7.05 0.57 16.62
CA THR A 64 -6.28 1.79 16.69
C THR A 64 -7.14 2.98 16.29
N ASP A 65 -6.93 4.09 16.96
CA ASP A 65 -7.57 5.36 16.65
C ASP A 65 -6.54 6.44 16.31
N PHE A 66 -5.32 6.03 16.00
CA PHE A 66 -4.26 6.97 15.65
C PHE A 66 -4.65 7.79 14.43
N GLN A 67 -4.46 9.10 14.51
CA GLN A 67 -4.81 10.03 13.44
C GLN A 67 -3.60 10.88 13.06
N SER A 68 -3.51 11.19 11.77
CA SER A 68 -2.49 12.09 11.26
C SER A 68 -2.98 12.72 9.98
N LYS A 69 -2.32 13.80 9.57
CA LYS A 69 -2.62 14.44 8.29
C LYS A 69 -2.31 13.49 7.12
N PHE A 70 -1.26 12.71 7.27
CA PHE A 70 -0.89 11.73 6.24
C PHE A 70 -1.96 10.66 6.09
N LEU A 71 -2.48 10.14 7.20
CA LEU A 71 -3.58 9.16 7.17
C LEU A 71 -4.81 9.74 6.48
N LEU A 72 -5.16 10.98 6.79
CA LEU A 72 -6.29 11.64 6.14
C LEU A 72 -6.08 11.76 4.63
N SER A 73 -4.87 12.09 4.20
CA SER A 73 -4.53 12.15 2.77
C SER A 73 -4.63 10.79 2.11
N LEU A 74 -4.12 9.74 2.75
CA LEU A 74 -4.22 8.38 2.23
C LEU A 74 -5.69 8.00 2.04
N LYS A 75 -6.52 8.27 3.03
CA LYS A 75 -7.95 7.97 2.94
C LYS A 75 -8.61 8.76 1.84
N LYS A 76 -8.29 10.04 1.72
CA LYS A 76 -8.90 10.90 0.72
C LYS A 76 -8.62 10.43 -0.71
N TYR A 77 -7.37 10.06 -0.99
CA TYR A 77 -6.96 9.76 -2.36
C TYR A 77 -7.01 8.28 -2.70
N LEU A 78 -6.72 7.41 -1.75
CA LEU A 78 -6.55 5.98 -2.04
C LEU A 78 -7.70 5.09 -1.59
N GLN A 79 -8.49 5.51 -0.61
CA GLN A 79 -9.58 4.65 -0.14
C GLN A 79 -10.60 4.44 -1.25
N ASN A 80 -11.00 3.18 -1.45
CA ASN A 80 -11.92 2.73 -2.50
C ASN A 80 -11.32 2.75 -3.90
N SER A 81 -10.01 2.93 -4.02
CA SER A 81 -9.31 2.77 -5.29
C SER A 81 -8.91 1.31 -5.49
N ILE A 82 -8.56 0.97 -6.72
CA ILE A 82 -8.12 -0.37 -7.09
C ILE A 82 -6.61 -0.34 -7.34
N LEU A 83 -5.90 -1.29 -6.76
CA LEU A 83 -4.47 -1.43 -7.01
C LEU A 83 -4.27 -2.05 -8.38
N ILE A 84 -3.64 -1.32 -9.29
CA ILE A 84 -3.47 -1.77 -10.67
C ILE A 84 -2.05 -2.23 -10.99
N ASN A 85 -1.07 -1.80 -10.23
CA ASN A 85 0.29 -2.27 -10.43
C ASN A 85 1.15 -2.00 -9.19
N ILE A 86 2.20 -2.78 -9.06
CA ILE A 86 3.29 -2.55 -8.10
C ILE A 86 4.56 -2.65 -8.91
N ARG A 87 5.39 -1.63 -8.88
CA ARG A 87 6.59 -1.59 -9.69
C ARG A 87 7.78 -1.07 -8.90
N GLN A 88 8.94 -1.56 -9.26
CA GLN A 88 10.22 -1.14 -8.71
C GLN A 88 11.07 -0.67 -9.90
N GLU A 89 11.72 0.46 -9.75
CA GLU A 89 12.58 0.97 -10.81
C GLU A 89 14.05 0.67 -10.52
N GLY A 90 14.71 0.04 -11.51
CA GLY A 90 16.14 -0.22 -11.45
C GLY A 90 16.56 -1.02 -10.24
N PHE A 91 17.63 -0.60 -9.62
CA PHE A 91 18.18 -1.23 -8.44
C PHE A 91 17.78 -0.51 -7.15
N ASP A 92 16.98 0.54 -7.27
CA ASP A 92 16.54 1.29 -6.11
C ASP A 92 15.55 0.47 -5.30
N ARG A 93 15.49 0.76 -4.01
CA ARG A 93 14.55 0.09 -3.11
C ARG A 93 13.21 0.82 -3.05
N ILE A 94 13.00 1.76 -3.95
CA ILE A 94 11.76 2.52 -4.04
C ILE A 94 10.74 1.67 -4.78
N VAL A 95 9.57 1.53 -4.18
CA VAL A 95 8.48 0.75 -4.76
C VAL A 95 7.28 1.67 -4.95
N TYR A 96 6.67 1.55 -6.12
CA TYR A 96 5.53 2.35 -6.52
C TYR A 96 4.28 1.50 -6.54
N PHE A 97 3.26 1.91 -5.81
CA PHE A 97 1.96 1.27 -5.80
C PHE A 97 0.99 2.16 -6.57
N ASP A 98 0.55 1.70 -7.73
CA ASP A 98 -0.31 2.47 -8.62
C ASP A 98 -1.77 2.11 -8.41
N PHE A 99 -2.61 3.13 -8.22
CA PHE A 99 -4.03 2.97 -7.94
C PHE A 99 -4.87 3.72 -8.97
N GLU A 100 -6.07 3.21 -9.22
CA GLU A 100 -7.09 3.88 -10.03
C GLU A 100 -8.40 3.96 -9.28
N LYS A 101 -9.12 5.05 -9.50
CA LYS A 101 -10.38 5.31 -8.85
C LYS A 101 -11.28 6.11 -9.77
N LEU A 102 -12.56 5.75 -9.84
CA LEU A 102 -13.55 6.55 -10.55
C LEU A 102 -14.03 7.68 -9.63
N ASN A 103 -14.04 8.91 -10.15
CA ASN A 103 -14.61 10.01 -9.40
C ASN A 103 -16.12 10.09 -9.64
N GLN A 104 -16.77 11.05 -9.01
CA GLN A 104 -18.22 11.22 -9.10
C GLN A 104 -18.70 11.59 -10.50
N PHE A 105 -17.81 12.04 -11.37
CA PHE A 105 -18.13 12.41 -12.76
C PHE A 105 -17.86 11.28 -13.74
N GLY A 106 -17.41 10.12 -13.26
CA GLY A 106 -17.10 8.99 -14.12
C GLY A 106 -15.70 9.01 -14.71
N ASP A 107 -14.87 9.98 -14.33
CA ASP A 107 -13.49 10.05 -14.81
C ASP A 107 -12.57 9.19 -13.97
N VAL A 108 -11.54 8.61 -14.60
CA VAL A 108 -10.54 7.80 -13.93
C VAL A 108 -9.46 8.71 -13.35
N GLU A 109 -9.26 8.60 -12.04
CA GLU A 109 -8.17 9.27 -11.35
C GLU A 109 -7.08 8.24 -11.02
N LYS A 110 -5.84 8.62 -11.21
CA LYS A 110 -4.69 7.74 -10.94
C LYS A 110 -3.82 8.35 -9.88
N TYR A 111 -3.44 7.51 -8.92
CA TYR A 111 -2.58 7.91 -7.81
C TYR A 111 -1.46 6.89 -7.64
N THR A 112 -0.32 7.35 -7.18
CA THR A 112 0.81 6.48 -6.90
C THR A 112 1.29 6.71 -5.48
N LEU A 113 1.35 5.64 -4.71
CA LEU A 113 1.96 5.65 -3.38
C LEU A 113 3.41 5.18 -3.53
N ILE A 114 4.33 6.03 -3.10
CA ILE A 114 5.76 5.74 -3.19
C ILE A 114 6.27 5.36 -1.81
N ILE A 115 6.86 4.18 -1.72
CA ILE A 115 7.37 3.65 -0.46
C ILE A 115 8.87 3.41 -0.54
#